data_71b0b0b58469d254267ca425b9f2d1a8
#
_entry.id   71b0b0b58469d254267ca425b9f2d1a8
#
_cell.length_a   1.000
_cell.length_b   1.000
_cell.length_c   1.000
_cell.angle_alpha   90.00
_cell.angle_beta   90.00
_cell.angle_gamma   90.00
#
_symmetry.space_group_name_H-M   'P 1'
#
loop_
_entity.id
_entity.type
_entity.pdbx_description
1 polymer ?
#
loop_
_entity_poly.entity_id
_entity_poly.type
_entity_poly.pdbx_seq_one_letter_code
_entity_poly.pdbx_strand_id
1 'polypeptide(L)'
;NPVYKEDVNLGWGIETIFPYNGNLFIGAQSGMHIYNLDNKESPEWVSTYEHMTSCDPVVVQGDYAFVTLRGGTECQGFSNQLDIIDISDLVRPELFKTYSMINPHGLGVDDNCLFITEGEYGLKMFDISNLENIELIKHFEDISSIDVIPFMDVLMVIGSDGFHQYNYDCELGEIEYISTIPINSL
;
A
#
# COMPACT_ATOMS: atom_id res chain seq x y z
N ASN A 1 -6.97 17.27 -22.09
CA ASN A 1 -7.73 16.04 -22.34
C ASN A 1 -6.77 14.88 -22.46
N PRO A 2 -6.99 13.77 -21.73
CA PRO A 2 -6.20 12.55 -21.89
C PRO A 2 -6.27 12.06 -23.35
N VAL A 3 -5.13 11.63 -23.87
CA VAL A 3 -5.05 11.03 -25.20
C VAL A 3 -4.58 9.59 -25.01
N TYR A 4 -5.37 8.64 -25.51
CA TYR A 4 -4.99 7.24 -25.53
C TYR A 4 -3.67 7.04 -26.29
N LYS A 5 -2.78 6.24 -25.72
CA LYS A 5 -1.48 5.90 -26.33
C LYS A 5 -1.42 4.42 -26.67
N GLU A 6 -1.35 3.57 -25.65
CA GLU A 6 -1.32 2.11 -25.80
C GLU A 6 -1.83 1.41 -24.54
N ASP A 7 -2.15 0.12 -24.68
CA ASP A 7 -2.47 -0.74 -23.55
C ASP A 7 -1.25 -1.61 -23.19
N VAL A 8 -0.95 -1.69 -21.89
CA VAL A 8 0.04 -2.62 -21.35
C VAL A 8 -0.72 -3.74 -20.64
N ASN A 9 -0.57 -4.98 -21.13
CA ASN A 9 -1.22 -6.14 -20.52
C ASN A 9 -0.38 -6.65 -19.34
N LEU A 10 -0.90 -6.50 -18.13
CA LEU A 10 -0.27 -6.92 -16.87
C LEU A 10 -0.89 -8.19 -16.28
N GLY A 11 -1.87 -8.81 -16.94
CA GLY A 11 -2.62 -9.94 -16.41
C GLY A 11 -3.86 -9.53 -15.61
N TRP A 12 -4.15 -10.24 -14.52
CA TRP A 12 -5.37 -10.07 -13.73
C TRP A 12 -5.09 -9.53 -12.33
N GLY A 13 -6.12 -8.93 -11.70
CA GLY A 13 -6.07 -8.57 -10.30
C GLY A 13 -5.09 -7.44 -10.00
N ILE A 14 -5.08 -6.37 -10.82
CA ILE A 14 -4.34 -5.16 -10.53
C ILE A 14 -5.08 -4.42 -9.42
N GLU A 15 -4.42 -4.17 -8.29
CA GLU A 15 -4.98 -3.46 -7.14
C GLU A 15 -4.36 -2.10 -6.92
N THR A 16 -3.08 -1.95 -7.22
CA THR A 16 -2.37 -0.70 -6.97
C THR A 16 -1.48 -0.32 -8.12
N ILE A 17 -1.42 0.97 -8.40
CA ILE A 17 -0.47 1.60 -9.33
C ILE A 17 0.20 2.73 -8.57
N PHE A 18 1.49 2.59 -8.25
CA PHE A 18 2.25 3.52 -7.45
C PHE A 18 3.45 4.08 -8.23
N PRO A 19 3.43 5.36 -8.62
CA PRO A 19 4.57 6.00 -9.29
C PRO A 19 5.60 6.48 -8.26
N TYR A 20 6.87 6.10 -8.44
CA TYR A 20 7.95 6.53 -7.56
C TYR A 20 9.28 6.64 -8.32
N ASN A 21 9.99 7.75 -8.16
CA ASN A 21 11.34 7.99 -8.72
C ASN A 21 11.52 7.55 -10.18
N GLY A 22 10.57 7.95 -11.06
CA GLY A 22 10.63 7.63 -12.49
C GLY A 22 10.29 6.20 -12.84
N ASN A 23 9.79 5.41 -11.88
CA ASN A 23 9.31 4.06 -12.07
C ASN A 23 7.84 3.94 -11.68
N LEU A 24 7.19 2.88 -12.13
CA LEU A 24 5.84 2.51 -11.77
C LEU A 24 5.85 1.13 -11.12
N PHE A 25 5.35 1.06 -9.92
CA PHE A 25 5.18 -0.16 -9.15
C PHE A 25 3.70 -0.55 -9.21
N ILE A 26 3.43 -1.78 -9.63
CA ILE A 26 2.08 -2.26 -9.84
C ILE A 26 1.89 -3.53 -9.04
N GLY A 27 1.02 -3.46 -8.04
CA GLY A 27 0.57 -4.62 -7.29
C GLY A 27 -0.49 -5.38 -8.07
N ALA A 28 -0.25 -6.66 -8.32
CA ALA A 28 -1.15 -7.54 -9.06
C ALA A 28 -1.12 -8.96 -8.48
N GLN A 29 -2.08 -9.80 -8.86
CA GLN A 29 -2.17 -11.19 -8.41
C GLN A 29 -0.89 -12.02 -8.67
N SER A 30 -0.11 -11.67 -9.70
CA SER A 30 1.13 -12.37 -10.05
C SER A 30 2.37 -11.84 -9.34
N GLY A 31 2.24 -10.76 -8.56
CA GLY A 31 3.36 -10.13 -7.88
C GLY A 31 3.42 -8.61 -8.09
N MET A 32 4.51 -8.01 -7.64
CA MET A 32 4.79 -6.59 -7.87
C MET A 32 5.57 -6.43 -9.17
N HIS A 33 4.97 -5.78 -10.16
CA HIS A 33 5.63 -5.45 -11.43
C HIS A 33 6.28 -4.07 -11.36
N ILE A 34 7.49 -3.94 -11.90
CA ILE A 34 8.24 -2.69 -11.96
C ILE A 34 8.43 -2.28 -13.41
N TYR A 35 8.03 -1.05 -13.73
CA TYR A 35 8.20 -0.44 -15.06
C TYR A 35 8.98 0.85 -14.96
N ASN A 36 9.88 1.10 -15.89
CA ASN A 36 10.55 2.38 -16.06
C ASN A 36 9.64 3.35 -16.83
N LEU A 37 9.61 4.62 -16.40
CA LEU A 37 8.80 5.70 -16.96
C LEU A 37 9.64 6.77 -17.69
N ASP A 38 10.86 6.50 -18.11
CA ASP A 38 11.68 7.44 -18.89
C ASP A 38 10.91 7.88 -20.15
N ASN A 39 10.23 6.95 -20.79
CA ASN A 39 9.23 7.23 -21.80
C ASN A 39 7.82 6.96 -21.23
N LYS A 40 7.15 8.00 -20.72
CA LYS A 40 5.80 7.88 -20.15
C LYS A 40 4.72 7.44 -21.14
N GLU A 41 4.98 7.54 -22.44
CA GLU A 41 4.06 7.10 -23.49
C GLU A 41 4.18 5.60 -23.77
N SER A 42 5.30 4.98 -23.38
CA SER A 42 5.60 3.55 -23.55
C SER A 42 6.46 3.08 -22.36
N PRO A 43 5.84 2.78 -21.21
CA PRO A 43 6.56 2.25 -20.05
C PRO A 43 7.28 0.93 -20.37
N GLU A 44 8.53 0.81 -19.94
CA GLU A 44 9.36 -0.38 -20.19
C GLU A 44 9.39 -1.28 -18.95
N TRP A 45 9.07 -2.57 -19.13
CA TRP A 45 9.18 -3.55 -18.06
C TRP A 45 10.63 -3.70 -17.59
N VAL A 46 10.84 -3.67 -16.27
CA VAL A 46 12.14 -3.84 -15.62
C VAL A 46 12.23 -5.22 -14.99
N SER A 47 11.31 -5.53 -14.09
CA SER A 47 11.31 -6.80 -13.36
C SER A 47 9.92 -7.10 -12.77
N THR A 48 9.80 -8.29 -12.22
CA THR A 48 8.66 -8.68 -11.39
C THR A 48 9.18 -9.37 -10.14
N TYR A 49 8.78 -8.90 -8.96
CA TYR A 49 8.93 -9.64 -7.73
C TYR A 49 7.74 -10.59 -7.60
N GLU A 50 8.00 -11.88 -7.82
CA GLU A 50 6.99 -12.93 -7.70
C GLU A 50 6.85 -13.32 -6.22
N HIS A 51 5.65 -13.26 -5.68
CA HIS A 51 5.32 -13.80 -4.36
C HIS A 51 4.16 -14.78 -4.46
N MET A 52 3.88 -15.49 -3.38
CA MET A 52 2.76 -16.43 -3.35
C MET A 52 1.45 -15.67 -3.49
N THR A 53 0.63 -16.10 -4.42
CA THR A 53 -0.61 -15.46 -4.92
C THR A 53 -1.43 -14.74 -3.86
N SER A 54 -1.54 -13.43 -4.02
CA SER A 54 -2.38 -12.55 -3.23
C SER A 54 -2.72 -11.29 -4.05
N CYS A 55 -3.82 -10.62 -3.79
CA CYS A 55 -4.09 -9.32 -4.38
C CYS A 55 -3.49 -8.28 -3.45
N ASP A 56 -2.48 -7.54 -3.91
CA ASP A 56 -1.60 -6.85 -3.00
C ASP A 56 -1.43 -5.38 -3.36
N PRO A 57 -1.93 -4.48 -2.51
CA PRO A 57 -1.56 -3.08 -2.60
C PRO A 57 -0.07 -2.91 -2.29
N VAL A 58 0.59 -2.01 -3.03
CA VAL A 58 2.00 -1.67 -2.88
C VAL A 58 2.17 -0.17 -2.73
N VAL A 59 3.04 0.23 -1.79
CA VAL A 59 3.58 1.59 -1.71
C VAL A 59 5.10 1.54 -1.62
N VAL A 60 5.76 2.60 -2.05
CA VAL A 60 7.23 2.62 -2.14
C VAL A 60 7.77 3.88 -1.50
N GLN A 61 8.85 3.72 -0.72
CA GLN A 61 9.62 4.84 -0.19
C GLN A 61 11.09 4.46 -0.03
N GLY A 62 11.99 5.36 -0.46
CA GLY A 62 13.43 5.07 -0.48
C GLY A 62 13.75 3.88 -1.38
N ASP A 63 14.51 2.95 -0.84
CA ASP A 63 14.93 1.72 -1.51
C ASP A 63 14.06 0.51 -1.12
N TYR A 64 12.82 0.77 -0.60
CA TYR A 64 11.95 -0.29 -0.12
C TYR A 64 10.52 -0.16 -0.66
N ALA A 65 9.95 -1.30 -1.04
CA ALA A 65 8.52 -1.45 -1.31
C ALA A 65 7.86 -2.16 -0.12
N PHE A 66 6.66 -1.70 0.24
CA PHE A 66 5.82 -2.27 1.28
C PHE A 66 4.60 -2.88 0.62
N VAL A 67 4.33 -4.15 0.89
CA VAL A 67 3.26 -4.92 0.28
C VAL A 67 2.46 -5.64 1.35
N THR A 68 1.15 -5.44 1.39
CA THR A 68 0.27 -6.19 2.29
C THR A 68 -0.31 -7.39 1.58
N LEU A 69 -0.17 -8.56 2.17
CA LEU A 69 -0.70 -9.85 1.68
C LEU A 69 -1.89 -10.25 2.55
N ARG A 70 -3.05 -10.49 1.93
CA ARG A 70 -4.25 -10.89 2.66
C ARG A 70 -4.76 -12.25 2.23
N GLY A 71 -4.90 -13.16 3.22
CA GLY A 71 -5.47 -14.48 3.04
C GLY A 71 -7.00 -14.48 2.88
N GLY A 72 -7.53 -15.55 2.28
CA GLY A 72 -8.98 -15.77 2.19
C GLY A 72 -9.71 -14.94 1.14
N THR A 73 -8.99 -14.26 0.24
CA THR A 73 -9.56 -13.55 -0.92
C THR A 73 -9.66 -14.46 -2.14
N GLU A 74 -10.29 -13.97 -3.22
CA GLU A 74 -10.30 -14.65 -4.52
C GLU A 74 -8.89 -14.91 -5.07
N CYS A 75 -7.90 -14.18 -4.57
CA CYS A 75 -6.49 -14.31 -4.94
C CYS A 75 -5.76 -15.47 -4.23
N GLN A 76 -6.44 -16.25 -3.37
CA GLN A 76 -5.96 -17.50 -2.75
C GLN A 76 -4.71 -17.39 -1.85
N GLY A 77 -4.41 -16.21 -1.27
CA GLY A 77 -3.38 -16.08 -0.25
C GLY A 77 -3.74 -16.86 1.03
N PHE A 78 -2.72 -17.37 1.73
CA PHE A 78 -2.88 -18.12 2.99
C PHE A 78 -2.32 -17.34 4.20
N SER A 79 -1.72 -16.18 3.97
CA SER A 79 -1.05 -15.39 5.00
C SER A 79 -1.64 -13.99 5.07
N ASN A 80 -1.73 -13.46 6.28
CA ASN A 80 -1.97 -12.06 6.55
C ASN A 80 -0.66 -11.45 7.01
N GLN A 81 -0.02 -10.65 6.16
CA GLN A 81 1.31 -10.15 6.44
C GLN A 81 1.61 -8.84 5.71
N LEU A 82 2.62 -8.14 6.19
CA LEU A 82 3.32 -7.08 5.49
C LEU A 82 4.68 -7.63 5.06
N ASP A 83 4.97 -7.58 3.78
CA ASP A 83 6.30 -7.82 3.23
C ASP A 83 6.98 -6.50 2.92
N ILE A 84 8.23 -6.35 3.36
CA ILE A 84 9.12 -5.28 2.99
C ILE A 84 10.11 -5.87 1.98
N ILE A 85 10.21 -5.24 0.82
CA ILE A 85 11.01 -5.71 -0.31
C ILE A 85 12.10 -4.69 -0.58
N ASP A 86 13.37 -5.11 -0.56
CA ASP A 86 14.50 -4.31 -1.00
C ASP A 86 14.45 -4.15 -2.52
N ILE A 87 14.33 -2.92 -2.98
CA ILE A 87 14.28 -2.51 -4.39
C ILE A 87 15.47 -1.63 -4.79
N SER A 88 16.56 -1.64 -4.01
CA SER A 88 17.80 -0.92 -4.35
C SER A 88 18.40 -1.38 -5.68
N ASP A 89 18.19 -2.65 -6.05
CA ASP A 89 18.37 -3.17 -7.40
C ASP A 89 16.99 -3.48 -8.02
N LEU A 90 16.46 -2.56 -8.81
CA LEU A 90 15.15 -2.72 -9.46
C LEU A 90 15.04 -3.93 -10.40
N VAL A 91 16.18 -4.47 -10.86
CA VAL A 91 16.21 -5.67 -11.73
C VAL A 91 16.07 -6.95 -10.91
N ARG A 92 16.46 -6.90 -9.62
CA ARG A 92 16.42 -8.05 -8.71
C ARG A 92 15.91 -7.63 -7.33
N PRO A 93 14.63 -7.29 -7.21
CA PRO A 93 14.03 -7.01 -5.92
C PRO A 93 14.04 -8.28 -5.05
N GLU A 94 14.36 -8.12 -3.75
CA GLU A 94 14.49 -9.23 -2.80
C GLU A 94 13.66 -8.97 -1.53
N LEU A 95 13.10 -10.04 -0.96
CA LEU A 95 12.41 -9.94 0.33
C LEU A 95 13.41 -9.53 1.42
N PHE A 96 13.15 -8.38 2.05
CA PHE A 96 13.93 -7.91 3.18
C PHE A 96 13.38 -8.45 4.51
N LYS A 97 12.06 -8.29 4.75
CA LYS A 97 11.44 -8.66 6.03
C LYS A 97 9.95 -8.93 5.86
N THR A 98 9.42 -9.82 6.70
CA THR A 98 7.98 -10.09 6.81
C THR A 98 7.50 -9.84 8.24
N TYR A 99 6.33 -9.20 8.37
CA TYR A 99 5.62 -8.96 9.62
C TYR A 99 4.20 -9.53 9.55
N SER A 100 3.78 -10.25 10.59
CA SER A 100 2.42 -10.80 10.68
C SER A 100 1.40 -9.68 10.90
N MET A 101 0.28 -9.74 10.18
CA MET A 101 -0.87 -8.83 10.31
C MET A 101 -2.14 -9.61 10.66
N ILE A 102 -3.23 -8.90 11.00
CA ILE A 102 -4.51 -9.55 11.35
C ILE A 102 -5.35 -9.76 10.08
N ASN A 103 -5.63 -8.67 9.35
CA ASN A 103 -6.45 -8.68 8.13
C ASN A 103 -6.07 -7.46 7.26
N PRO A 104 -4.83 -7.40 6.76
CA PRO A 104 -4.34 -6.22 6.08
C PRO A 104 -5.06 -5.99 4.76
N HIS A 105 -5.39 -4.72 4.50
CA HIS A 105 -5.98 -4.22 3.27
C HIS A 105 -5.03 -3.19 2.63
N GLY A 106 -5.49 -1.96 2.39
CA GLY A 106 -4.67 -0.88 1.87
C GLY A 106 -3.59 -0.42 2.84
N LEU A 107 -2.57 0.23 2.31
CA LEU A 107 -1.48 0.81 3.10
C LEU A 107 -1.04 2.14 2.49
N GLY A 108 -0.42 2.98 3.31
CA GLY A 108 0.15 4.25 2.90
C GLY A 108 1.40 4.58 3.71
N VAL A 109 2.38 5.22 3.09
CA VAL A 109 3.64 5.59 3.72
C VAL A 109 3.90 7.08 3.58
N ASP A 110 4.38 7.70 4.66
CA ASP A 110 4.86 9.08 4.69
C ASP A 110 6.03 9.18 5.67
N ASP A 111 7.21 9.48 5.14
CA ASP A 111 8.47 9.46 5.89
C ASP A 111 8.65 8.16 6.71
N ASN A 112 8.78 8.26 8.01
CA ASN A 112 8.94 7.10 8.89
C ASN A 112 7.60 6.51 9.38
N CYS A 113 6.50 6.94 8.79
CA CYS A 113 5.17 6.52 9.19
C CYS A 113 4.54 5.59 8.16
N LEU A 114 4.19 4.39 8.56
CA LEU A 114 3.45 3.44 7.75
C LEU A 114 2.06 3.23 8.34
N PHE A 115 1.05 3.44 7.52
CA PHE A 115 -0.35 3.17 7.86
C PHE A 115 -0.77 1.86 7.19
N ILE A 116 -1.45 0.99 7.94
CA ILE A 116 -2.03 -0.25 7.42
C ILE A 116 -3.49 -0.33 7.87
N THR A 117 -4.40 -0.46 6.91
CA THR A 117 -5.81 -0.71 7.18
C THR A 117 -6.04 -2.20 7.39
N GLU A 118 -6.86 -2.56 8.38
CA GLU A 118 -7.15 -3.94 8.73
C GLU A 118 -8.66 -4.27 8.71
N GLY A 119 -9.41 -3.58 7.86
CA GLY A 119 -10.84 -3.76 7.73
C GLY A 119 -11.58 -3.41 9.02
N GLU A 120 -12.39 -4.34 9.54
CA GLU A 120 -13.11 -4.19 10.79
C GLU A 120 -12.21 -4.18 12.05
N TYR A 121 -10.95 -4.57 11.91
CA TYR A 121 -9.97 -4.53 13.00
C TYR A 121 -9.27 -3.18 13.13
N GLY A 122 -9.62 -2.20 12.30
CA GLY A 122 -9.17 -0.83 12.48
C GLY A 122 -8.02 -0.39 11.56
N LEU A 123 -7.35 0.67 11.99
CA LEU A 123 -6.21 1.30 11.33
C LEU A 123 -5.00 1.22 12.25
N LYS A 124 -3.87 0.78 11.73
CA LYS A 124 -2.58 0.74 12.43
C LYS A 124 -1.61 1.77 11.89
N MET A 125 -0.86 2.38 12.78
CA MET A 125 0.22 3.33 12.51
C MET A 125 1.52 2.74 13.07
N PHE A 126 2.54 2.62 12.23
CA PHE A 126 3.85 2.06 12.58
C PHE A 126 4.97 3.07 12.37
N ASP A 127 5.97 3.06 13.24
CA ASP A 127 7.29 3.65 12.98
C ASP A 127 8.12 2.67 12.17
N ILE A 128 8.57 3.10 11.01
CA ILE A 128 9.42 2.33 10.07
C ILE A 128 10.83 2.90 9.97
N SER A 129 11.28 3.71 10.91
CA SER A 129 12.66 4.21 10.96
C SER A 129 13.70 3.09 11.06
N ASN A 130 13.32 1.93 11.60
CA ASN A 130 14.10 0.70 11.63
C ASN A 130 13.32 -0.46 11.01
N LEU A 131 13.57 -0.75 9.75
CA LEU A 131 12.86 -1.80 9.00
C LEU A 131 13.13 -3.23 9.48
N GLU A 132 14.22 -3.46 10.23
CA GLU A 132 14.47 -4.76 10.88
C GLU A 132 13.53 -5.02 12.07
N ASN A 133 12.98 -3.95 12.64
CA ASN A 133 12.05 -4.02 13.77
C ASN A 133 11.12 -2.81 13.76
N ILE A 134 10.07 -2.86 12.92
CA ILE A 134 9.05 -1.81 12.89
C ILE A 134 8.28 -1.79 14.20
N GLU A 135 7.93 -0.61 14.70
CA GLU A 135 7.25 -0.44 15.97
C GLU A 135 5.80 0.02 15.75
N LEU A 136 4.85 -0.66 16.38
CA LEU A 136 3.45 -0.22 16.39
C LEU A 136 3.34 1.03 17.28
N ILE A 137 3.13 2.19 16.67
CA ILE A 137 2.90 3.45 17.40
C ILE A 137 1.49 3.43 18.01
N LYS A 138 0.48 3.13 17.17
CA LYS A 138 -0.92 3.17 17.60
C LYS A 138 -1.79 2.23 16.78
N HIS A 139 -2.82 1.69 17.44
CA HIS A 139 -3.91 0.96 16.82
C HIS A 139 -5.24 1.66 17.10
N PHE A 140 -5.90 2.14 16.06
CA PHE A 140 -7.20 2.81 16.10
C PHE A 140 -8.29 1.80 15.78
N GLU A 141 -8.74 1.06 16.78
CA GLU A 141 -9.69 -0.06 16.62
C GLU A 141 -11.08 0.39 16.17
N ASP A 142 -11.45 1.65 16.48
CA ASP A 142 -12.76 2.21 16.13
C ASP A 142 -12.84 2.75 14.69
N ILE A 143 -11.75 2.70 13.91
CA ILE A 143 -11.70 3.19 12.52
C ILE A 143 -11.72 2.01 11.57
N SER A 144 -12.92 1.52 11.25
CA SER A 144 -13.08 0.53 10.17
C SER A 144 -12.56 1.10 8.85
N SER A 145 -11.52 0.49 8.28
CA SER A 145 -10.77 1.05 7.17
C SER A 145 -10.39 0.01 6.13
N ILE A 146 -10.56 0.36 4.85
CA ILE A 146 -10.26 -0.51 3.71
C ILE A 146 -9.03 -0.02 2.96
N ASP A 147 -8.88 1.31 2.85
CA ASP A 147 -7.73 1.92 2.16
C ASP A 147 -7.34 3.22 2.83
N VAL A 148 -6.07 3.64 2.66
CA VAL A 148 -5.50 4.81 3.31
C VAL A 148 -4.46 5.49 2.43
N ILE A 149 -4.53 6.82 2.36
CA ILE A 149 -3.57 7.65 1.63
C ILE A 149 -3.14 8.80 2.54
N PRO A 150 -1.90 8.79 3.06
CA PRO A 150 -1.32 9.96 3.71
C PRO A 150 -0.88 10.98 2.66
N PHE A 151 -1.20 12.25 2.86
CA PHE A 151 -0.79 13.33 1.98
C PHE A 151 -0.79 14.68 2.72
N MET A 152 0.36 15.34 2.83
CA MET A 152 0.50 16.68 3.44
C MET A 152 -0.15 16.77 4.83
N ASP A 153 0.25 15.91 5.75
CA ASP A 153 -0.27 15.81 7.13
C ASP A 153 -1.78 15.47 7.23
N VAL A 154 -2.41 15.14 6.11
CA VAL A 154 -3.80 14.67 6.05
C VAL A 154 -3.84 13.19 5.69
N LEU A 155 -4.47 12.41 6.56
CA LEU A 155 -4.74 11.01 6.33
C LEU A 155 -6.13 10.87 5.71
N MET A 156 -6.20 10.38 4.50
CA MET A 156 -7.43 10.04 3.79
C MET A 156 -7.71 8.56 3.97
N VAL A 157 -8.85 8.22 4.56
CA VAL A 157 -9.22 6.83 4.89
C VAL A 157 -10.55 6.48 4.24
N ILE A 158 -10.59 5.36 3.54
CA ILE A 158 -11.83 4.79 3.01
C ILE A 158 -12.32 3.72 3.98
N GLY A 159 -13.52 3.91 4.51
CA GLY A 159 -14.22 2.95 5.34
C GLY A 159 -15.51 2.43 4.68
N SER A 160 -16.20 1.53 5.36
CA SER A 160 -17.49 1.00 4.88
C SER A 160 -18.62 2.04 4.89
N ASP A 161 -18.47 3.11 5.67
CA ASP A 161 -19.43 4.20 5.89
C ASP A 161 -19.10 5.49 5.14
N GLY A 162 -17.89 5.59 4.55
CA GLY A 162 -17.53 6.77 3.80
C GLY A 162 -16.04 6.97 3.57
N PHE A 163 -15.75 8.18 3.08
CA PHE A 163 -14.40 8.71 2.94
C PHE A 163 -14.16 9.71 4.07
N HIS A 164 -13.15 9.44 4.88
CA HIS A 164 -12.79 10.20 6.07
C HIS A 164 -11.47 10.92 5.89
N GLN A 165 -11.35 12.09 6.51
CA GLN A 165 -10.12 12.87 6.58
C GLN A 165 -9.75 13.12 8.01
N TYR A 166 -8.46 12.94 8.32
CA TYR A 166 -7.86 13.22 9.64
C TYR A 166 -6.56 13.99 9.45
N ASN A 167 -6.20 14.86 10.39
CA ASN A 167 -4.80 15.21 10.60
C ASN A 167 -4.12 14.05 11.33
N TYR A 168 -2.82 13.84 11.11
CA TYR A 168 -2.05 12.85 11.84
C TYR A 168 -0.72 13.43 12.33
N ASP A 169 -0.22 12.86 13.40
CA ASP A 169 1.11 13.11 13.96
C ASP A 169 1.73 11.75 14.32
N CYS A 170 2.76 11.36 13.60
CA CYS A 170 3.43 10.09 13.81
C CYS A 170 4.32 10.06 15.05
N GLU A 171 4.89 11.21 15.45
CA GLU A 171 5.72 11.27 16.65
C GLU A 171 4.86 11.12 17.92
N LEU A 172 3.67 11.70 17.91
CA LEU A 172 2.73 11.61 19.02
C LEU A 172 1.82 10.38 18.97
N GLY A 173 1.71 9.74 17.81
CA GLY A 173 0.79 8.62 17.59
C GLY A 173 -0.68 9.06 17.67
N GLU A 174 -0.99 10.23 17.14
CA GLU A 174 -2.32 10.83 17.21
C GLU A 174 -2.91 11.05 15.82
N ILE A 175 -4.25 10.94 15.74
CA ILE A 175 -5.02 11.40 14.60
C ILE A 175 -6.18 12.28 15.08
N GLU A 176 -6.49 13.36 14.36
CA GLU A 176 -7.57 14.26 14.66
C GLU A 176 -8.56 14.32 13.49
N TYR A 177 -9.83 14.06 13.77
CA TYR A 177 -10.90 14.06 12.76
C TYR A 177 -11.08 15.43 12.12
N ILE A 178 -11.13 15.49 10.79
CA ILE A 178 -11.42 16.71 10.02
C ILE A 178 -12.83 16.64 9.44
N SER A 179 -13.12 15.63 8.60
CA SER A 179 -14.39 15.57 7.89
C SER A 179 -14.69 14.15 7.36
N THR A 180 -15.96 13.94 7.00
CA THR A 180 -16.42 12.73 6.33
C THR A 180 -17.29 13.07 5.13
N ILE A 181 -17.09 12.38 4.03
CA ILE A 181 -18.06 12.26 2.93
C ILE A 181 -18.74 10.91 3.07
N PRO A 182 -19.98 10.84 3.58
CA PRO A 182 -20.64 9.57 3.84
C PRO A 182 -21.03 8.87 2.54
N ILE A 183 -20.93 7.55 2.52
CA ILE A 183 -21.57 6.72 1.49
C ILE A 183 -23.01 6.50 1.94
N ASN A 184 -23.97 7.14 1.26
CA ASN A 184 -25.37 6.85 1.47
C ASN A 184 -25.63 5.44 0.94
N SER A 185 -25.98 4.50 1.82
CA SER A 185 -26.51 3.21 1.40
C SER A 185 -27.80 3.46 0.57
N LEU A 186 -27.72 3.11 -0.70
CA LEU A 186 -28.88 3.13 -1.62
C LEU A 186 -29.88 2.03 -1.24
#